data_73fdd39cd8004e755fce9548ecdb4c20
#
_entry.id   73fdd39cd8004e755fce9548ecdb4c20
#
_cell.length_a   1.000
_cell.length_b   1.000
_cell.length_c   1.000
_cell.angle_alpha   90.00
_cell.angle_beta   90.00
_cell.angle_gamma   90.00
#
_symmetry.space_group_name_H-M   'P 1'
#
loop_
_entity.id
_entity.type
_entity.pdbx_description
1 polymer ?
#
loop_
_entity_poly.entity_id
_entity_poly.type
_entity_poly.pdbx_seq_one_letter_code
_entity_poly.pdbx_strand_id
1 'polypeptide(L)'
;MAALQKAKPASGRVAWQDSPADSFVASLVELGRKLGIYVVVERELDIMSHAYVGLVDSPGFAILDGFARLDQVGEQLKVDGDFSLDAHKELLHLLGEHPNVRSVAVPSVLFADRISTLEAAAAGQRIQRRSTVISLTPAKLPPPAKGASYPTVAVVDGGIAAKFRPWIKGTYGDIPEDERDLEHGTNIAGLLVAAQSLNSGYVQRFEEDGCWLIDIAIHPTDEYAGDYYENGSAKFLDALESIVAQCKAEHGVRVFNFSLNNRTDVLPNQFSDEGMRLDAIARRHDVFFVISAGNAKEADARPQWDSRPFSAALQLSEVRTDTLWGPADSLVNVSVGATNGAGVQGCIVDAPARYSRRGPGVRGSIKPDVCHIGGADRDGDPNTGLMSVSKEGMLAAVKGTSMAAPLAAKTLAALDLEMGGHAPREVVQAVYLHNTYFAPPLTGMQAKRTARHLVGFGYPRPSAQTLQLDRHTFGWWCTIACM
;
A
#
# COMPACT_ATOMS: atom_id res chain seq x y z
N MET A 1 14.05 8.38 -14.51
CA MET A 1 14.33 9.81 -14.64
C MET A 1 15.10 10.31 -13.44
N ALA A 2 16.04 11.23 -13.64
CA ALA A 2 16.72 11.86 -12.54
C ALA A 2 15.89 12.96 -11.94
N ALA A 3 15.59 12.87 -10.70
CA ALA A 3 15.13 14.00 -9.95
C ALA A 3 16.28 14.89 -9.66
N LEU A 4 16.20 15.99 -10.26
CA LEU A 4 17.18 16.99 -10.07
C LEU A 4 16.82 17.83 -8.88
N GLN A 5 17.40 17.48 -7.76
CA GLN A 5 17.46 18.48 -6.74
C GLN A 5 18.33 19.63 -7.18
N LYS A 6 17.78 20.82 -7.04
CA LYS A 6 18.50 22.05 -7.12
C LYS A 6 19.68 21.99 -6.18
N ALA A 7 20.87 21.77 -6.69
CA ALA A 7 22.05 22.05 -5.92
C ALA A 7 21.98 23.51 -5.53
N LYS A 8 21.87 23.78 -4.25
CA LYS A 8 21.86 25.16 -3.74
C LYS A 8 23.11 25.88 -4.22
N PRO A 9 22.98 27.14 -4.65
CA PRO A 9 24.11 27.87 -5.18
C PRO A 9 25.22 27.99 -4.13
N ALA A 10 26.42 28.09 -4.60
CA ALA A 10 27.72 28.39 -3.98
C ALA A 10 27.94 28.17 -2.47
N SER A 11 27.00 28.45 -1.60
CA SER A 11 27.15 28.23 -0.14
C SER A 11 27.10 26.76 0.28
N GLY A 12 26.58 25.87 -0.55
CA GLY A 12 26.63 24.42 -0.36
C GLY A 12 27.89 23.75 -0.93
N ARG A 13 28.68 24.46 -1.72
CA ARG A 13 29.86 23.89 -2.38
C ARG A 13 31.02 23.63 -1.44
N VAL A 14 31.20 24.45 -0.42
CA VAL A 14 32.37 24.37 0.47
C VAL A 14 32.28 23.15 1.39
N ALA A 15 31.10 22.75 1.78
CA ALA A 15 30.91 21.60 2.67
C ALA A 15 31.12 20.23 1.97
N TRP A 16 31.24 20.21 0.65
CA TRP A 16 31.26 18.99 -0.15
C TRP A 16 32.69 18.52 -0.53
N GLN A 17 33.69 19.32 -0.31
CA GLN A 17 35.04 19.01 -0.78
C GLN A 17 35.84 18.06 0.11
N ASP A 18 35.40 17.81 1.33
CA ASP A 18 36.20 17.07 2.32
C ASP A 18 35.58 15.76 2.84
N SER A 19 34.45 15.30 2.30
CA SER A 19 33.83 14.05 2.75
C SER A 19 33.88 12.93 1.70
N PRO A 20 33.93 11.65 2.09
CA PRO A 20 33.86 10.52 1.14
C PRO A 20 32.62 10.54 0.26
N ALA A 21 31.54 11.15 0.74
CA ALA A 21 30.30 11.35 -0.03
C ALA A 21 30.51 12.30 -1.22
N ASP A 22 31.40 13.28 -1.10
CA ASP A 22 31.63 14.27 -2.14
C ASP A 22 32.44 13.71 -3.30
N SER A 23 33.41 12.84 -3.00
CA SER A 23 34.15 12.12 -4.03
C SER A 23 33.27 11.17 -4.82
N PHE A 24 32.26 10.59 -4.16
CA PHE A 24 31.25 9.74 -4.79
C PHE A 24 30.34 10.55 -5.72
N VAL A 25 29.81 11.67 -5.26
CA VAL A 25 28.99 12.58 -6.09
C VAL A 25 29.79 13.09 -7.28
N ALA A 26 31.05 13.50 -7.08
CA ALA A 26 31.91 13.92 -8.17
C ALA A 26 32.14 12.80 -9.20
N SER A 27 32.29 11.57 -8.75
CA SER A 27 32.41 10.40 -9.61
C SER A 27 31.14 10.12 -10.42
N LEU A 28 29.97 10.28 -9.80
CA LEU A 28 28.68 10.14 -10.47
C LEU A 28 28.46 11.23 -11.50
N VAL A 29 28.81 12.48 -11.19
CA VAL A 29 28.73 13.60 -12.15
C VAL A 29 29.64 13.38 -13.34
N GLU A 30 30.88 12.91 -13.12
CA GLU A 30 31.81 12.60 -14.20
C GLU A 30 31.34 11.40 -15.03
N LEU A 31 30.75 10.39 -14.41
CA LEU A 31 30.11 9.27 -15.11
C LEU A 31 28.93 9.75 -15.93
N GLY A 32 28.09 10.61 -15.37
CA GLY A 32 26.97 11.24 -16.06
C GLY A 32 27.41 12.01 -17.29
N ARG A 33 28.52 12.77 -17.17
CA ARG A 33 29.11 13.50 -18.29
C ARG A 33 29.55 12.57 -19.43
N LYS A 34 30.19 11.44 -19.09
CA LYS A 34 30.63 10.45 -20.09
C LYS A 34 29.47 9.75 -20.79
N LEU A 35 28.36 9.56 -20.11
CA LEU A 35 27.18 8.85 -20.63
C LEU A 35 26.12 9.77 -21.21
N GLY A 36 26.30 11.10 -21.14
CA GLY A 36 25.29 12.06 -21.57
C GLY A 36 24.03 12.09 -20.72
N ILE A 37 24.17 11.76 -19.43
CA ILE A 37 23.08 11.68 -18.47
C ILE A 37 23.23 12.73 -17.37
N TYR A 38 22.12 13.13 -16.75
CA TYR A 38 22.12 13.98 -15.58
C TYR A 38 22.12 13.15 -14.30
N VAL A 39 23.00 13.50 -13.37
CA VAL A 39 23.04 12.92 -12.05
C VAL A 39 22.50 13.93 -11.06
N VAL A 40 21.49 13.54 -10.33
CA VAL A 40 20.93 14.33 -9.26
C VAL A 40 21.10 13.60 -7.97
N VAL A 41 21.65 14.29 -7.01
CA VAL A 41 21.86 13.78 -5.68
C VAL A 41 20.89 14.45 -4.74
N GLU A 42 19.94 13.68 -4.22
CA GLU A 42 19.08 14.10 -3.13
C GLU A 42 19.70 13.63 -1.81
N ARG A 43 20.01 14.57 -0.94
CA ARG A 43 20.41 14.25 0.43
C ARG A 43 19.18 14.32 1.33
N GLU A 44 18.73 13.20 1.81
CA GLU A 44 17.97 13.15 3.05
C GLU A 44 18.95 13.08 4.23
N LEU A 45 18.77 14.01 5.15
CA LEU A 45 19.71 14.22 6.27
C LEU A 45 19.78 13.07 7.27
N ASP A 46 18.87 12.10 7.24
CA ASP A 46 18.74 11.21 8.38
C ASP A 46 19.18 9.75 8.22
N ILE A 47 19.16 9.10 7.06
CA ILE A 47 19.58 7.67 7.01
C ILE A 47 20.10 7.16 5.66
N MET A 48 19.64 7.71 4.54
CA MET A 48 20.12 7.26 3.22
C MET A 48 20.25 8.44 2.25
N SER A 49 21.41 8.49 1.57
CA SER A 49 21.59 9.40 0.43
C SER A 49 21.15 8.67 -0.83
N HIS A 50 20.18 9.21 -1.55
CA HIS A 50 19.73 8.71 -2.83
C HIS A 50 20.34 9.56 -3.94
N ALA A 51 20.91 8.92 -4.95
CA ALA A 51 21.26 9.57 -6.20
C ALA A 51 20.28 9.11 -7.26
N TYR A 52 19.65 10.06 -7.92
CA TYR A 52 18.79 9.78 -9.06
C TYR A 52 19.57 10.09 -10.33
N VAL A 53 19.53 9.19 -11.27
CA VAL A 53 20.25 9.30 -12.54
C VAL A 53 19.25 9.18 -13.67
N GLY A 54 19.18 10.17 -14.53
CA GLY A 54 18.29 10.16 -15.68
C GLY A 54 19.03 10.26 -17.01
N LEU A 55 18.48 9.61 -18.02
CA LEU A 55 18.92 9.77 -19.40
C LEU A 55 18.31 11.05 -19.95
N VAL A 56 19.11 11.88 -20.57
CA VAL A 56 18.65 13.06 -21.31
C VAL A 56 18.95 12.83 -22.79
N ASP A 57 17.89 12.58 -23.54
CA ASP A 57 17.95 12.51 -24.98
C ASP A 57 17.65 13.90 -25.56
N SER A 58 18.67 14.73 -25.67
CA SER A 58 18.54 16.02 -26.36
C SER A 58 19.84 16.39 -27.07
N PRO A 59 19.83 16.45 -28.40
CA PRO A 59 20.97 16.86 -29.20
C PRO A 59 21.21 18.39 -29.13
N GLY A 60 21.62 18.91 -28.05
CA GLY A 60 21.87 20.35 -27.87
C GLY A 60 22.21 20.75 -26.45
N PHE A 61 22.29 19.81 -25.57
CA PHE A 61 22.63 20.07 -24.17
C PHE A 61 24.14 20.19 -24.01
N ALA A 62 24.62 21.41 -23.84
CA ALA A 62 25.94 21.63 -23.27
C ALA A 62 25.85 21.37 -21.76
N ILE A 63 26.58 20.37 -21.27
CA ILE A 63 26.79 20.16 -19.84
C ILE A 63 27.44 21.43 -19.31
N LEU A 64 26.65 22.25 -18.63
CA LEU A 64 27.12 23.51 -18.06
C LEU A 64 28.04 23.19 -16.89
N ASP A 65 29.23 23.74 -16.94
CA ASP A 65 30.18 23.68 -15.81
C ASP A 65 29.53 24.23 -14.55
N GLY A 66 29.25 23.31 -13.64
CA GLY A 66 28.78 23.61 -12.31
C GLY A 66 27.26 23.72 -12.15
N PHE A 67 26.82 23.27 -11.02
CA PHE A 67 25.44 23.17 -10.52
C PHE A 67 24.58 24.46 -10.56
N ALA A 68 25.11 25.56 -11.04
CA ALA A 68 24.55 26.89 -10.87
C ALA A 68 23.31 27.22 -11.76
N ARG A 69 22.90 26.33 -12.66
CA ARG A 69 21.81 26.61 -13.62
C ARG A 69 20.75 25.51 -13.75
N LEU A 70 20.68 24.61 -12.80
CA LEU A 70 19.66 23.56 -12.81
C LEU A 70 18.23 24.13 -12.70
N ASP A 71 18.08 25.32 -12.13
CA ASP A 71 16.80 26.03 -12.07
C ASP A 71 16.21 26.37 -13.44
N GLN A 72 17.07 26.64 -14.40
CA GLN A 72 16.65 26.95 -15.78
C GLN A 72 16.47 25.72 -16.65
N VAL A 73 17.13 24.63 -16.28
CA VAL A 73 17.10 23.36 -17.00
C VAL A 73 15.86 22.56 -16.62
N GLY A 74 15.42 22.63 -15.38
CA GLY A 74 14.24 21.91 -14.89
C GLY A 74 12.92 22.33 -15.56
N GLU A 75 12.81 23.60 -15.98
CA GLU A 75 11.64 24.09 -16.72
C GLU A 75 11.65 23.73 -18.21
N GLN A 76 12.79 23.35 -18.77
CA GLN A 76 12.95 23.04 -20.20
C GLN A 76 13.06 21.55 -20.51
N LEU A 77 13.32 20.73 -19.52
CA LEU A 77 13.40 19.28 -19.68
C LEU A 77 12.02 18.66 -19.47
N LYS A 78 11.25 18.52 -20.51
CA LYS A 78 10.27 17.43 -20.57
C LYS A 78 11.06 16.15 -20.74
N VAL A 79 11.33 15.51 -19.65
CA VAL A 79 11.93 14.19 -19.65
C VAL A 79 10.78 13.20 -19.78
N ASP A 80 10.64 12.59 -20.93
CA ASP A 80 9.83 11.39 -21.08
C ASP A 80 10.44 10.33 -20.17
N GLY A 81 9.75 10.06 -19.05
CA GLY A 81 10.22 9.13 -18.06
C GLY A 81 10.01 7.69 -18.53
N ASP A 82 10.92 7.18 -19.34
CA ASP A 82 10.97 5.74 -19.55
C ASP A 82 11.60 5.08 -18.32
N PHE A 83 10.76 4.49 -17.46
CA PHE A 83 11.15 3.74 -16.27
C PHE A 83 11.40 2.25 -16.55
N SER A 84 11.48 1.85 -17.83
CA SER A 84 11.76 0.46 -18.18
C SER A 84 13.21 0.07 -17.82
N LEU A 85 13.38 -1.16 -17.35
CA LEU A 85 14.71 -1.71 -17.07
C LEU A 85 15.59 -1.74 -18.31
N ASP A 86 15.02 -1.94 -19.50
CA ASP A 86 15.77 -2.02 -20.75
C ASP A 86 16.37 -0.67 -21.15
N ALA A 87 15.64 0.43 -20.96
CA ALA A 87 16.14 1.76 -21.22
C ALA A 87 17.33 2.15 -20.32
N HIS A 88 17.39 1.56 -19.10
CA HIS A 88 18.41 1.90 -18.09
C HIS A 88 19.49 0.84 -17.94
N LYS A 89 19.48 -0.24 -18.70
CA LYS A 89 20.34 -1.40 -18.49
C LYS A 89 21.84 -1.07 -18.47
N GLU A 90 22.33 -0.26 -19.41
CA GLU A 90 23.75 0.12 -19.44
C GLU A 90 24.12 0.99 -18.26
N LEU A 91 23.26 1.92 -17.87
CA LEU A 91 23.45 2.78 -16.71
C LEU A 91 23.44 1.98 -15.42
N LEU A 92 22.50 1.07 -15.26
CA LEU A 92 22.40 0.20 -14.08
C LEU A 92 23.63 -0.69 -13.94
N HIS A 93 24.16 -1.20 -15.06
CA HIS A 93 25.38 -2.00 -15.08
C HIS A 93 26.60 -1.18 -14.65
N LEU A 94 26.81 -0.01 -15.23
CA LEU A 94 27.94 0.86 -14.90
C LEU A 94 27.90 1.36 -13.44
N LEU A 95 26.72 1.71 -12.95
CA LEU A 95 26.56 2.12 -11.55
C LEU A 95 26.75 0.95 -10.59
N GLY A 96 26.27 -0.25 -10.97
CA GLY A 96 26.42 -1.47 -10.16
C GLY A 96 27.85 -1.93 -9.98
N GLU A 97 28.75 -1.57 -10.91
CA GLU A 97 30.20 -1.87 -10.81
C GLU A 97 30.98 -0.86 -9.97
N HIS A 98 30.38 0.28 -9.61
CA HIS A 98 31.06 1.30 -8.84
C HIS A 98 31.20 0.90 -7.36
N PRO A 99 32.43 0.92 -6.78
CA PRO A 99 32.69 0.38 -5.44
C PRO A 99 31.93 1.07 -4.30
N ASN A 100 31.47 2.30 -4.51
CA ASN A 100 30.70 3.06 -3.52
C ASN A 100 29.19 2.97 -3.72
N VAL A 101 28.71 2.25 -4.74
CA VAL A 101 27.28 2.03 -4.98
C VAL A 101 26.84 0.77 -4.25
N ARG A 102 25.92 0.91 -3.32
CA ARG A 102 25.35 -0.23 -2.58
C ARG A 102 24.22 -0.91 -3.33
N SER A 103 23.37 -0.13 -3.96
CA SER A 103 22.25 -0.61 -4.78
C SER A 103 21.89 0.43 -5.81
N VAL A 104 21.39 -0.01 -6.94
CA VAL A 104 20.81 0.84 -7.99
C VAL A 104 19.46 0.28 -8.34
N ALA A 105 18.47 1.13 -8.39
CA ALA A 105 17.12 0.75 -8.79
C ALA A 105 16.51 1.84 -9.68
N VAL A 106 15.64 1.43 -10.59
CA VAL A 106 14.79 2.37 -11.30
C VAL A 106 13.74 2.90 -10.32
N PRO A 107 13.42 4.20 -10.32
CA PRO A 107 12.36 4.71 -9.48
C PRO A 107 11.07 3.92 -9.69
N SER A 108 10.47 3.47 -8.59
CA SER A 108 9.22 2.74 -8.61
C SER A 108 8.04 3.70 -8.64
N VAL A 109 6.92 3.23 -9.17
CA VAL A 109 5.63 3.93 -9.11
C VAL A 109 4.68 3.12 -8.24
N LEU A 110 3.88 3.80 -7.45
CA LEU A 110 2.83 3.16 -6.66
C LEU A 110 1.56 3.04 -7.50
N PHE A 111 0.92 1.91 -7.42
CA PHE A 111 -0.28 1.57 -8.18
C PHE A 111 -1.42 1.18 -7.24
N ALA A 112 -2.62 1.63 -7.54
CA ALA A 112 -3.85 1.07 -7.00
C ALA A 112 -4.12 -0.26 -7.72
N ASP A 113 -4.01 -1.38 -7.00
CA ASP A 113 -4.11 -2.70 -7.59
C ASP A 113 -5.56 -3.09 -7.76
N ARG A 114 -6.09 -2.82 -8.94
CA ARG A 114 -7.37 -3.37 -9.35
C ARG A 114 -7.14 -4.77 -9.92
N ILE A 115 -7.82 -5.76 -9.38
CA ILE A 115 -8.06 -6.98 -10.13
C ILE A 115 -9.12 -6.62 -11.17
N SER A 116 -8.70 -5.87 -12.19
CA SER A 116 -9.57 -5.50 -13.28
C SER A 116 -9.43 -6.53 -14.40
N THR A 117 -10.55 -6.86 -15.01
CA THR A 117 -10.64 -7.65 -16.24
C THR A 117 -10.04 -6.96 -17.48
N LEU A 118 -9.26 -5.89 -17.32
CA LEU A 118 -8.68 -5.09 -18.40
C LEU A 118 -7.50 -5.77 -19.11
N GLU A 119 -6.81 -6.71 -18.50
CA GLU A 119 -5.73 -7.47 -19.16
C GLU A 119 -6.23 -8.35 -20.33
N ALA A 120 -7.51 -8.68 -20.38
CA ALA A 120 -8.12 -9.40 -21.49
C ALA A 120 -8.32 -8.55 -22.78
N ALA A 121 -8.27 -7.23 -22.67
CA ALA A 121 -8.45 -6.34 -23.83
C ALA A 121 -7.18 -6.21 -24.69
N ALA A 122 -6.00 -6.46 -24.14
CA ALA A 122 -4.73 -6.43 -24.88
C ALA A 122 -4.56 -7.63 -25.83
N ALA A 123 -5.37 -8.66 -25.71
CA ALA A 123 -5.31 -9.88 -26.53
C ALA A 123 -6.22 -9.83 -27.79
N GLY A 124 -6.73 -8.67 -28.18
CA GLY A 124 -7.46 -8.50 -29.45
C GLY A 124 -8.85 -9.15 -29.51
N GLN A 125 -9.37 -9.66 -28.43
CA GLN A 125 -10.75 -10.13 -28.34
C GLN A 125 -11.64 -8.95 -27.93
N ARG A 126 -12.70 -8.69 -28.71
CA ARG A 126 -13.80 -7.79 -28.36
C ARG A 126 -14.50 -8.36 -27.11
N ILE A 127 -13.90 -8.15 -25.94
CA ILE A 127 -14.55 -8.48 -24.67
C ILE A 127 -15.44 -7.30 -24.33
N GLN A 128 -16.73 -7.55 -24.31
CA GLN A 128 -17.68 -6.69 -23.64
C GLN A 128 -17.08 -6.38 -22.25
N ARG A 129 -16.94 -5.08 -21.96
CA ARG A 129 -16.55 -4.56 -20.64
C ARG A 129 -17.40 -5.21 -19.56
N ARG A 130 -16.96 -6.33 -19.01
CA ARG A 130 -17.45 -6.85 -17.73
C ARG A 130 -16.55 -6.29 -16.64
N SER A 131 -16.59 -4.96 -16.50
CA SER A 131 -16.30 -4.28 -15.26
C SER A 131 -16.93 -5.04 -14.08
N THR A 132 -16.40 -4.91 -12.88
CA THR A 132 -17.06 -5.11 -11.58
C THR A 132 -18.56 -5.18 -11.84
N VAL A 133 -19.23 -6.29 -11.55
CA VAL A 133 -20.66 -6.37 -11.84
C VAL A 133 -21.35 -5.38 -10.90
N ILE A 134 -21.49 -4.17 -11.39
CA ILE A 134 -22.24 -3.13 -10.72
C ILE A 134 -23.68 -3.58 -10.84
N SER A 135 -24.25 -3.91 -9.71
CA SER A 135 -25.71 -4.10 -9.61
C SER A 135 -26.37 -2.78 -9.98
N LEU A 136 -27.49 -2.82 -10.68
CA LEU A 136 -28.31 -1.63 -10.88
C LEU A 136 -29.00 -1.18 -9.58
N THR A 137 -28.70 -1.81 -8.45
CA THR A 137 -29.28 -1.53 -7.14
C THR A 137 -28.47 -0.43 -6.44
N PRO A 138 -29.08 0.72 -6.11
CA PRO A 138 -28.43 1.75 -5.32
C PRO A 138 -27.98 1.21 -3.95
N ALA A 139 -26.76 1.48 -3.57
CA ALA A 139 -26.26 1.15 -2.25
C ALA A 139 -26.93 2.04 -1.19
N LYS A 140 -27.44 1.43 -0.12
CA LYS A 140 -27.97 2.13 1.04
C LYS A 140 -26.85 2.30 2.06
N LEU A 141 -26.42 3.54 2.26
CA LEU A 141 -25.43 3.87 3.30
C LEU A 141 -26.15 4.38 4.53
N PRO A 142 -25.79 3.91 5.74
CA PRO A 142 -26.32 4.50 6.96
C PRO A 142 -25.84 5.96 7.08
N PRO A 143 -26.66 6.91 7.51
CA PRO A 143 -26.16 8.24 7.86
C PRO A 143 -25.43 8.20 9.20
N PRO A 144 -24.47 9.11 9.45
CA PRO A 144 -23.87 9.24 10.77
C PRO A 144 -24.93 9.52 11.83
N ALA A 145 -24.95 8.73 12.90
CA ALA A 145 -25.87 8.95 14.01
C ALA A 145 -25.37 10.13 14.88
N LYS A 146 -26.32 10.99 15.25
CA LYS A 146 -25.99 12.18 16.05
C LYS A 146 -25.43 11.77 17.44
N GLY A 147 -24.25 12.25 17.76
CA GLY A 147 -23.59 11.98 19.05
C GLY A 147 -22.91 10.61 19.13
N ALA A 148 -22.94 9.79 18.08
CA ALA A 148 -22.18 8.54 18.07
C ALA A 148 -20.68 8.81 17.86
N SER A 149 -19.88 8.00 18.53
CA SER A 149 -18.41 7.95 18.32
C SER A 149 -18.09 6.88 17.30
N TYR A 150 -17.35 7.22 16.29
CA TYR A 150 -16.91 6.29 15.25
C TYR A 150 -15.38 6.33 15.12
N PRO A 151 -14.73 5.21 14.78
CA PRO A 151 -13.33 5.21 14.42
C PRO A 151 -13.09 6.11 13.21
N THR A 152 -11.88 6.66 13.09
CA THR A 152 -11.47 7.48 11.96
C THR A 152 -10.37 6.78 11.19
N VAL A 153 -10.54 6.65 9.87
CA VAL A 153 -9.55 6.07 8.95
C VAL A 153 -9.29 7.04 7.81
N ALA A 154 -8.02 7.32 7.56
CA ALA A 154 -7.60 8.04 6.37
C ALA A 154 -7.44 7.05 5.20
N VAL A 155 -7.95 7.40 4.03
CA VAL A 155 -7.88 6.60 2.80
C VAL A 155 -6.93 7.29 1.84
N VAL A 156 -5.78 6.66 1.59
CA VAL A 156 -4.78 7.14 0.63
C VAL A 156 -5.05 6.50 -0.72
N ASP A 157 -5.66 7.27 -1.64
CA ASP A 157 -6.15 6.75 -2.93
C ASP A 157 -6.34 7.88 -3.96
N GLY A 158 -7.02 7.59 -5.06
CA GLY A 158 -7.47 8.59 -6.04
C GLY A 158 -8.65 9.45 -5.57
N GLY A 159 -9.25 9.15 -4.43
CA GLY A 159 -10.35 9.91 -3.84
C GLY A 159 -11.63 9.09 -3.63
N ILE A 160 -12.58 9.70 -2.94
CA ILE A 160 -13.84 9.09 -2.53
C ILE A 160 -15.03 9.84 -3.17
N ALA A 161 -15.97 9.11 -3.76
CA ALA A 161 -17.13 9.70 -4.41
C ALA A 161 -18.01 10.50 -3.43
N ALA A 162 -18.66 11.54 -3.97
CA ALA A 162 -19.46 12.52 -3.22
C ALA A 162 -20.58 11.91 -2.36
N LYS A 163 -21.03 10.68 -2.65
CA LYS A 163 -22.02 9.96 -1.85
C LYS A 163 -21.59 9.76 -0.39
N PHE A 164 -20.28 9.74 -0.13
CA PHE A 164 -19.72 9.58 1.22
C PHE A 164 -19.49 10.89 1.96
N ARG A 165 -19.83 12.05 1.38
CA ARG A 165 -19.67 13.38 2.03
C ARG A 165 -20.13 13.42 3.50
N PRO A 166 -21.27 12.80 3.89
CA PRO A 166 -21.69 12.80 5.29
C PRO A 166 -20.69 12.14 6.26
N TRP A 167 -19.81 11.26 5.75
CA TRP A 167 -18.82 10.53 6.51
C TRP A 167 -17.40 11.14 6.41
N ILE A 168 -17.16 12.07 5.48
CA ILE A 168 -15.84 12.68 5.26
C ILE A 168 -15.66 13.87 6.20
N LYS A 169 -14.62 13.84 7.02
CA LYS A 169 -14.22 14.93 7.92
C LYS A 169 -13.20 15.87 7.31
N GLY A 170 -12.38 15.41 6.38
CA GLY A 170 -11.36 16.20 5.70
C GLY A 170 -11.02 15.60 4.35
N THR A 171 -10.61 16.46 3.41
CA THR A 171 -10.14 16.08 2.08
C THR A 171 -8.81 16.77 1.81
N TYR A 172 -7.83 16.02 1.32
CA TYR A 172 -6.47 16.48 1.04
C TYR A 172 -6.05 16.01 -0.34
N GLY A 173 -5.24 16.82 -1.02
CA GLY A 173 -4.73 16.57 -2.36
C GLY A 173 -5.27 17.57 -3.38
N ASP A 174 -4.41 17.95 -4.31
CA ASP A 174 -4.67 19.01 -5.30
C ASP A 174 -4.83 18.47 -6.72
N ILE A 175 -4.85 17.13 -6.89
CA ILE A 175 -5.01 16.51 -8.21
C ILE A 175 -6.47 16.70 -8.67
N PRO A 176 -6.72 17.21 -9.88
CA PRO A 176 -8.05 17.34 -10.45
C PRO A 176 -8.82 16.00 -10.48
N GLU A 177 -10.15 16.05 -10.35
CA GLU A 177 -10.97 14.83 -10.26
C GLU A 177 -10.95 14.01 -11.55
N ASP A 178 -10.81 14.63 -12.70
CA ASP A 178 -10.71 13.99 -14.02
C ASP A 178 -9.36 13.27 -14.27
N GLU A 179 -8.36 13.60 -13.48
CA GLU A 179 -7.03 12.95 -13.50
C GLU A 179 -6.88 11.85 -12.44
N ARG A 180 -7.93 11.60 -11.66
CA ARG A 180 -7.99 10.59 -10.60
C ARG A 180 -9.04 9.53 -10.88
N ASP A 181 -8.89 8.39 -10.23
CA ASP A 181 -9.93 7.38 -10.25
C ASP A 181 -10.58 7.20 -8.88
N LEU A 182 -11.83 7.62 -8.80
CA LEU A 182 -12.62 7.54 -7.57
C LEU A 182 -13.16 6.13 -7.27
N GLU A 183 -13.10 5.19 -8.22
CA GLU A 183 -13.74 3.88 -8.05
C GLU A 183 -13.11 3.09 -6.91
N HIS A 184 -11.79 2.98 -6.90
CA HIS A 184 -11.07 2.18 -5.91
C HIS A 184 -11.21 2.75 -4.49
N GLY A 185 -10.97 4.04 -4.30
CA GLY A 185 -11.14 4.69 -3.00
C GLY A 185 -12.60 4.68 -2.50
N THR A 186 -13.57 4.74 -3.43
CA THR A 186 -15.00 4.61 -3.09
C THR A 186 -15.36 3.20 -2.64
N ASN A 187 -14.80 2.18 -3.29
CA ASN A 187 -14.99 0.79 -2.85
C ASN A 187 -14.42 0.58 -1.43
N ILE A 188 -13.26 1.15 -1.13
CA ILE A 188 -12.64 1.14 0.21
C ILE A 188 -13.55 1.84 1.22
N ALA A 189 -14.05 3.04 0.89
CA ALA A 189 -14.96 3.79 1.75
C ALA A 189 -16.27 3.03 2.06
N GLY A 190 -16.81 2.31 1.08
CA GLY A 190 -17.97 1.44 1.25
C GLY A 190 -17.76 0.37 2.32
N LEU A 191 -16.60 -0.27 2.32
CA LEU A 191 -16.23 -1.29 3.32
C LEU A 191 -15.94 -0.66 4.70
N LEU A 192 -15.38 0.53 4.76
CA LEU A 192 -15.15 1.23 6.02
C LEU A 192 -16.47 1.66 6.68
N VAL A 193 -17.43 2.15 5.89
CA VAL A 193 -18.66 2.75 6.42
C VAL A 193 -19.78 1.72 6.64
N ALA A 194 -19.95 0.75 5.73
CA ALA A 194 -21.16 -0.05 5.67
C ALA A 194 -20.91 -1.56 5.44
N ALA A 195 -19.75 -2.07 5.90
CA ALA A 195 -19.39 -3.46 5.64
C ALA A 195 -20.44 -4.46 6.13
N GLN A 196 -21.00 -4.30 7.33
CA GLN A 196 -22.03 -5.20 7.87
C GLN A 196 -23.32 -5.13 7.09
N SER A 197 -23.83 -3.92 6.82
CA SER A 197 -25.07 -3.71 6.08
C SER A 197 -25.01 -4.24 4.65
N LEU A 198 -23.85 -4.13 4.00
CA LEU A 198 -23.63 -4.60 2.64
C LEU A 198 -23.36 -6.12 2.58
N ASN A 199 -22.93 -6.73 3.69
CA ASN A 199 -22.45 -8.12 3.74
C ASN A 199 -22.98 -8.84 4.99
N SER A 200 -24.28 -9.03 5.06
CA SER A 200 -24.98 -9.57 6.24
C SER A 200 -24.50 -10.96 6.70
N GLY A 201 -23.85 -11.73 5.82
CA GLY A 201 -23.24 -13.03 6.15
C GLY A 201 -22.00 -12.96 7.04
N TYR A 202 -21.44 -11.76 7.28
CA TYR A 202 -20.18 -11.56 8.00
C TYR A 202 -20.28 -10.65 9.23
N VAL A 203 -21.48 -10.35 9.70
CA VAL A 203 -21.73 -9.38 10.78
C VAL A 203 -20.84 -9.61 12.00
N GLN A 204 -20.57 -10.85 12.38
CA GLN A 204 -19.71 -11.17 13.54
C GLN A 204 -18.19 -10.94 13.32
N ARG A 205 -17.78 -10.69 12.08
CA ARG A 205 -16.38 -10.53 11.71
C ARG A 205 -15.98 -9.11 11.37
N PHE A 206 -16.97 -8.26 11.11
CA PHE A 206 -16.75 -6.87 10.80
C PHE A 206 -17.04 -6.00 12.03
N GLU A 207 -16.36 -4.88 12.12
CA GLU A 207 -16.76 -3.80 13.01
C GLU A 207 -18.15 -3.30 12.65
N GLU A 208 -18.88 -2.78 13.62
CA GLU A 208 -20.17 -2.14 13.40
C GLU A 208 -20.09 -1.07 12.31
N ASP A 209 -21.18 -0.84 11.60
CA ASP A 209 -21.23 0.16 10.54
C ASP A 209 -20.96 1.57 11.10
N GLY A 210 -20.34 2.39 10.26
CA GLY A 210 -19.91 3.74 10.59
C GLY A 210 -18.38 3.85 10.77
N CYS A 211 -17.81 4.80 10.07
CA CYS A 211 -16.41 5.17 10.14
C CYS A 211 -16.25 6.60 9.61
N TRP A 212 -15.61 7.46 10.36
CA TRP A 212 -15.19 8.75 9.84
C TRP A 212 -14.05 8.57 8.85
N LEU A 213 -14.13 9.27 7.74
CA LEU A 213 -13.16 9.19 6.65
C LEU A 213 -12.37 10.48 6.55
N ILE A 214 -11.06 10.35 6.32
CA ILE A 214 -10.21 11.41 5.77
C ILE A 214 -9.86 10.99 4.35
N ASP A 215 -10.28 11.76 3.37
CA ASP A 215 -10.03 11.50 1.95
C ASP A 215 -8.69 12.12 1.54
N ILE A 216 -7.68 11.27 1.34
CA ILE A 216 -6.35 11.69 0.86
C ILE A 216 -6.25 11.33 -0.62
N ALA A 217 -6.66 12.27 -1.44
CA ALA A 217 -6.86 12.13 -2.88
C ALA A 217 -5.61 12.54 -3.66
N ILE A 218 -4.51 11.80 -3.46
CA ILE A 218 -3.18 12.10 -4.03
C ILE A 218 -2.68 11.06 -5.02
N HIS A 219 -3.49 10.04 -5.36
CA HIS A 219 -3.10 9.05 -6.36
C HIS A 219 -3.75 9.36 -7.71
N PRO A 220 -2.99 9.85 -8.71
CA PRO A 220 -3.49 10.07 -10.06
C PRO A 220 -3.72 8.74 -10.78
N THR A 221 -4.38 8.78 -11.93
CA THR A 221 -4.38 7.63 -12.83
C THR A 221 -2.98 7.37 -13.39
N ASP A 222 -2.74 6.14 -13.88
CA ASP A 222 -1.44 5.72 -14.40
C ASP A 222 -0.94 6.68 -15.51
N GLU A 223 -1.85 7.29 -16.27
CA GLU A 223 -1.55 8.24 -17.34
C GLU A 223 -0.89 9.53 -16.83
N TYR A 224 -1.32 10.01 -15.65
CA TYR A 224 -0.85 11.28 -15.06
C TYR A 224 0.17 11.10 -13.94
N ALA A 225 0.54 9.87 -13.61
CA ALA A 225 1.43 9.61 -12.48
C ALA A 225 2.79 10.30 -12.63
N GLY A 226 3.35 10.37 -13.84
CA GLY A 226 4.60 11.05 -14.14
C GLY A 226 4.53 12.58 -14.01
N ASP A 227 3.37 13.17 -14.24
CA ASP A 227 3.19 14.62 -14.19
C ASP A 227 3.22 15.16 -12.75
N TYR A 228 2.69 14.38 -11.80
CA TYR A 228 2.66 14.76 -10.39
C TYR A 228 3.89 14.27 -9.62
N TYR A 229 4.42 13.11 -9.97
CA TYR A 229 5.48 12.45 -9.22
C TYR A 229 6.65 12.07 -10.12
N GLU A 230 7.39 13.08 -10.56
CA GLU A 230 8.56 12.93 -11.46
C GLU A 230 9.57 11.88 -10.98
N ASN A 231 9.67 11.66 -9.66
CA ASN A 231 10.54 10.67 -9.03
C ASN A 231 9.78 9.44 -8.53
N GLY A 232 8.61 9.17 -9.08
CA GLY A 232 7.80 8.04 -8.70
C GLY A 232 7.44 8.05 -7.20
N SER A 233 7.61 6.91 -6.55
CA SER A 233 7.18 6.69 -5.16
C SER A 233 7.84 7.61 -4.13
N ALA A 234 9.06 8.08 -4.37
CA ALA A 234 9.75 8.97 -3.43
C ALA A 234 8.99 10.29 -3.25
N LYS A 235 8.65 10.96 -4.35
CA LYS A 235 7.87 12.22 -4.30
C LYS A 235 6.46 12.03 -3.80
N PHE A 236 5.84 10.91 -4.16
CA PHE A 236 4.54 10.53 -3.62
C PHE A 236 4.58 10.43 -2.09
N LEU A 237 5.59 9.75 -1.55
CA LEU A 237 5.73 9.55 -0.10
C LEU A 237 6.11 10.85 0.64
N ASP A 238 6.85 11.78 0.01
CA ASP A 238 7.10 13.11 0.56
C ASP A 238 5.79 13.92 0.69
N ALA A 239 4.96 13.90 -0.36
CA ALA A 239 3.63 14.54 -0.33
C ALA A 239 2.74 13.90 0.73
N LEU A 240 2.72 12.56 0.80
CA LEU A 240 1.97 11.81 1.80
C LEU A 240 2.41 12.18 3.22
N GLU A 241 3.70 12.26 3.50
CA GLU A 241 4.20 12.61 4.84
C GLU A 241 3.72 13.97 5.31
N SER A 242 3.73 14.95 4.43
CA SER A 242 3.23 16.30 4.72
C SER A 242 1.73 16.27 5.08
N ILE A 243 0.94 15.49 4.33
CA ILE A 243 -0.50 15.33 4.58
C ILE A 243 -0.75 14.53 5.86
N VAL A 244 0.04 13.50 6.16
CA VAL A 244 -0.07 12.72 7.41
C VAL A 244 0.11 13.63 8.62
N ALA A 245 1.11 14.51 8.60
CA ALA A 245 1.35 15.48 9.67
C ALA A 245 0.14 16.41 9.86
N GLN A 246 -0.40 16.93 8.75
CA GLN A 246 -1.57 17.80 8.77
C GLN A 246 -2.83 17.08 9.25
N CYS A 247 -3.15 15.91 8.71
CA CYS A 247 -4.30 15.09 9.12
C CYS A 247 -4.27 14.75 10.60
N LYS A 248 -3.09 14.39 11.13
CA LYS A 248 -2.93 14.11 12.55
C LYS A 248 -3.18 15.34 13.40
N ALA A 249 -2.64 16.49 13.02
CA ALA A 249 -2.82 17.75 13.76
C ALA A 249 -4.27 18.23 13.77
N GLU A 250 -4.97 18.14 12.64
CA GLU A 250 -6.33 18.67 12.48
C GLU A 250 -7.43 17.71 12.97
N HIS A 251 -7.23 16.40 12.80
CA HIS A 251 -8.27 15.39 13.04
C HIS A 251 -7.89 14.31 14.06
N GLY A 252 -6.64 14.29 14.53
CA GLY A 252 -6.15 13.25 15.45
C GLY A 252 -6.11 11.85 14.84
N VAL A 253 -6.23 11.71 13.50
CA VAL A 253 -6.25 10.40 12.83
C VAL A 253 -4.90 9.71 12.97
N ARG A 254 -4.94 8.42 13.31
CA ARG A 254 -3.75 7.59 13.48
C ARG A 254 -3.70 6.39 12.53
N VAL A 255 -4.80 6.03 11.89
CA VAL A 255 -4.85 4.85 11.01
C VAL A 255 -5.10 5.27 9.58
N PHE A 256 -4.18 4.87 8.69
CA PHE A 256 -4.17 5.18 7.28
C PHE A 256 -4.30 3.88 6.48
N ASN A 257 -5.35 3.74 5.70
CA ASN A 257 -5.47 2.67 4.72
C ASN A 257 -4.61 2.98 3.51
N PHE A 258 -3.63 2.13 3.24
CA PHE A 258 -2.68 2.27 2.15
C PHE A 258 -2.79 1.05 1.21
N SER A 259 -3.69 1.15 0.25
CA SER A 259 -3.97 0.07 -0.70
C SER A 259 -3.23 0.24 -2.03
N LEU A 260 -2.01 0.77 -1.96
CA LEU A 260 -1.11 1.00 -3.08
C LEU A 260 0.14 0.12 -2.95
N ASN A 261 0.73 -0.25 -4.08
CA ASN A 261 1.96 -1.05 -4.13
C ASN A 261 2.79 -0.72 -5.37
N ASN A 262 4.08 -1.09 -5.36
CA ASN A 262 5.02 -0.82 -6.45
C ASN A 262 5.11 -1.96 -7.49
N ARG A 263 4.27 -2.98 -7.36
CA ARG A 263 4.27 -4.19 -8.23
C ARG A 263 5.63 -4.88 -8.34
N THR A 264 6.50 -4.69 -7.35
CA THR A 264 7.82 -5.31 -7.30
C THR A 264 7.86 -6.32 -6.15
N ASP A 265 8.31 -7.52 -6.45
CA ASP A 265 8.42 -8.61 -5.49
C ASP A 265 9.43 -8.26 -4.39
N VAL A 266 9.02 -8.45 -3.14
CA VAL A 266 9.91 -8.27 -1.99
C VAL A 266 11.01 -9.33 -2.01
N LEU A 267 12.25 -8.86 -1.90
CA LEU A 267 13.42 -9.72 -1.86
C LEU A 267 13.64 -10.31 -0.46
N PRO A 268 14.18 -11.54 -0.35
CA PRO A 268 14.36 -12.20 0.95
C PRO A 268 15.26 -11.46 1.94
N ASN A 269 16.19 -10.66 1.44
CA ASN A 269 17.24 -10.02 2.25
C ASN A 269 17.23 -8.49 2.22
N GLN A 270 16.26 -7.89 1.54
CA GLN A 270 16.22 -6.44 1.36
C GLN A 270 14.78 -5.95 1.53
N PHE A 271 14.64 -4.90 2.35
CA PHE A 271 13.37 -4.17 2.44
C PHE A 271 13.18 -3.29 1.22
N SER A 272 11.92 -3.09 0.82
CA SER A 272 11.58 -2.09 -0.19
C SER A 272 11.83 -0.68 0.36
N ASP A 273 12.23 0.23 -0.52
CA ASP A 273 12.47 1.63 -0.14
C ASP A 273 11.16 2.27 0.37
N GLU A 274 10.04 1.96 -0.26
CA GLU A 274 8.72 2.42 0.17
C GLU A 274 8.33 1.87 1.55
N GLY A 275 8.64 0.60 1.83
CA GLY A 275 8.39 -0.03 3.13
C GLY A 275 9.19 0.67 4.23
N MET A 276 10.47 0.92 4.00
CA MET A 276 11.33 1.65 4.93
C MET A 276 10.86 3.10 5.13
N ARG A 277 10.43 3.75 4.06
CA ARG A 277 9.92 5.15 4.14
C ARG A 277 8.62 5.23 4.92
N LEU A 278 7.66 4.33 4.66
CA LEU A 278 6.42 4.26 5.45
C LEU A 278 6.69 3.95 6.92
N ASP A 279 7.69 3.11 7.22
CA ASP A 279 8.12 2.85 8.60
C ASP A 279 8.66 4.12 9.28
N ALA A 280 9.43 4.92 8.58
CA ALA A 280 9.95 6.19 9.10
C ALA A 280 8.81 7.19 9.36
N ILE A 281 7.89 7.35 8.41
CA ILE A 281 6.71 8.22 8.54
C ILE A 281 5.86 7.76 9.74
N ALA A 282 5.57 6.46 9.83
CA ALA A 282 4.76 5.89 10.91
C ALA A 282 5.34 6.17 12.30
N ARG A 283 6.66 6.02 12.45
CA ARG A 283 7.35 6.30 13.73
C ARG A 283 7.40 7.80 14.04
N ARG A 284 7.71 8.64 13.05
CA ARG A 284 7.83 10.10 13.24
C ARG A 284 6.51 10.73 13.65
N HIS A 285 5.43 10.28 13.07
CA HIS A 285 4.09 10.85 13.28
C HIS A 285 3.22 10.02 14.22
N ASP A 286 3.72 8.92 14.78
CA ASP A 286 2.97 8.02 15.66
C ASP A 286 1.63 7.61 15.02
N VAL A 287 1.69 7.03 13.82
CA VAL A 287 0.54 6.57 13.02
C VAL A 287 0.72 5.14 12.55
N PHE A 288 -0.33 4.53 12.02
CA PHE A 288 -0.31 3.20 11.42
C PHE A 288 -0.66 3.29 9.94
N PHE A 289 0.10 2.63 9.10
CA PHE A 289 -0.34 2.29 7.77
C PHE A 289 -0.84 0.84 7.74
N VAL A 290 -2.03 0.63 7.17
CA VAL A 290 -2.58 -0.70 6.91
C VAL A 290 -2.47 -0.95 5.42
N ILE A 291 -1.58 -1.87 5.04
CA ILE A 291 -1.02 -2.00 3.70
C ILE A 291 -1.53 -3.28 3.06
N SER A 292 -2.05 -3.20 1.85
CA SER A 292 -2.45 -4.39 1.08
C SER A 292 -1.23 -5.22 0.62
N ALA A 293 -1.32 -6.55 0.71
CA ALA A 293 -0.22 -7.46 0.37
C ALA A 293 0.12 -7.51 -1.14
N GLY A 294 -0.76 -7.00 -1.99
CA GLY A 294 -0.69 -7.08 -3.45
C GLY A 294 -1.46 -8.28 -4.02
N ASN A 295 -1.76 -8.21 -5.30
CA ASN A 295 -2.56 -9.21 -6.01
C ASN A 295 -1.74 -9.86 -7.13
N ALA A 296 -1.66 -11.18 -7.13
CA ALA A 296 -1.05 -11.92 -8.24
C ALA A 296 -1.92 -11.80 -9.49
N LYS A 297 -1.28 -11.66 -10.65
CA LYS A 297 -1.97 -11.75 -11.94
C LYS A 297 -2.58 -13.14 -12.11
N GLU A 298 -3.60 -13.27 -12.96
CA GLU A 298 -4.31 -14.54 -13.15
C GLU A 298 -3.36 -15.68 -13.54
N ALA A 299 -2.38 -15.41 -14.41
CA ALA A 299 -1.37 -16.38 -14.83
C ALA A 299 -0.47 -16.87 -13.68
N ASP A 300 -0.25 -16.03 -12.66
CA ASP A 300 0.62 -16.29 -11.52
C ASP A 300 -0.18 -16.65 -10.25
N ALA A 301 -1.51 -16.62 -10.33
CA ALA A 301 -2.38 -16.91 -9.21
C ALA A 301 -2.29 -18.37 -8.80
N ARG A 302 -2.33 -18.62 -7.50
CA ARG A 302 -2.35 -19.97 -6.95
C ARG A 302 -3.60 -20.74 -7.39
N PRO A 303 -3.54 -22.08 -7.41
CA PRO A 303 -4.75 -22.89 -7.54
C PRO A 303 -5.73 -22.56 -6.39
N GLN A 304 -7.01 -22.81 -6.63
CA GLN A 304 -8.01 -22.67 -5.57
C GLN A 304 -7.68 -23.59 -4.40
N TRP A 305 -7.91 -23.08 -3.20
CA TRP A 305 -7.78 -23.88 -1.99
C TRP A 305 -8.74 -25.06 -2.05
N ASP A 306 -8.24 -26.25 -1.74
CA ASP A 306 -9.06 -27.46 -1.66
C ASP A 306 -9.15 -27.98 -0.22
N SER A 307 -9.93 -29.03 -0.02
CA SER A 307 -10.14 -29.65 1.29
C SER A 307 -9.05 -30.64 1.71
N ARG A 308 -8.00 -30.79 0.90
CA ARG A 308 -6.91 -31.74 1.21
C ARG A 308 -6.07 -31.25 2.42
N PRO A 309 -5.62 -32.18 3.31
CA PRO A 309 -4.92 -31.78 4.54
C PRO A 309 -3.64 -30.98 4.36
N PHE A 310 -2.99 -31.05 3.19
CA PHE A 310 -1.72 -30.39 2.91
C PHE A 310 -1.84 -29.23 1.92
N SER A 311 -3.02 -28.70 1.73
CA SER A 311 -3.29 -27.68 0.72
C SER A 311 -2.38 -26.44 0.87
N ALA A 312 -2.15 -25.96 2.09
CA ALA A 312 -1.25 -24.82 2.33
C ALA A 312 0.19 -25.14 1.93
N ALA A 313 0.68 -26.32 2.30
CA ALA A 313 2.04 -26.74 1.94
C ALA A 313 2.20 -26.89 0.43
N LEU A 314 1.19 -27.45 -0.23
CA LEU A 314 1.17 -27.58 -1.69
C LEU A 314 1.21 -26.20 -2.36
N GLN A 315 0.34 -25.29 -1.95
CA GLN A 315 0.31 -23.93 -2.49
C GLN A 315 1.61 -23.15 -2.29
N LEU A 316 2.29 -23.34 -1.16
CA LEU A 316 3.59 -22.73 -0.92
C LEU A 316 4.73 -23.35 -1.74
N SER A 317 4.57 -24.61 -2.18
CA SER A 317 5.59 -25.30 -2.97
C SER A 317 5.48 -25.08 -4.47
N GLU A 318 4.27 -24.84 -4.97
CA GLU A 318 4.00 -24.77 -6.41
C GLU A 318 4.26 -23.39 -7.03
N VAL A 319 4.06 -22.31 -6.29
CA VAL A 319 4.15 -20.95 -6.82
C VAL A 319 5.24 -20.17 -6.10
N ARG A 320 6.22 -19.68 -6.85
CA ARG A 320 7.36 -18.92 -6.33
C ARG A 320 7.28 -17.41 -6.61
N THR A 321 6.43 -16.99 -7.51
CA THR A 321 6.34 -15.61 -8.02
C THR A 321 5.23 -14.80 -7.37
N ASP A 322 4.60 -15.29 -6.32
CA ASP A 322 3.50 -14.63 -5.61
C ASP A 322 3.91 -14.05 -4.25
N THR A 323 5.18 -13.63 -4.11
CA THR A 323 5.65 -12.94 -2.91
C THR A 323 5.03 -11.56 -2.78
N LEU A 324 4.98 -11.03 -1.55
CA LEU A 324 4.50 -9.67 -1.29
C LEU A 324 5.09 -8.65 -2.26
N TRP A 325 4.34 -7.62 -2.54
CA TRP A 325 4.85 -6.43 -3.21
C TRP A 325 5.20 -5.33 -2.19
N GLY A 326 6.26 -4.57 -2.45
CA GLY A 326 6.51 -3.37 -1.67
C GLY A 326 5.33 -2.39 -1.76
N PRO A 327 4.96 -1.75 -0.67
CA PRO A 327 5.59 -1.68 0.65
C PRO A 327 5.04 -2.66 1.71
N ALA A 328 4.39 -3.76 1.34
CA ALA A 328 3.80 -4.68 2.31
C ALA A 328 4.83 -5.42 3.20
N ASP A 329 6.11 -5.28 2.93
CA ASP A 329 7.24 -5.74 3.73
C ASP A 329 7.61 -4.80 4.90
N SER A 330 6.97 -3.63 5.00
CA SER A 330 7.11 -2.70 6.11
C SER A 330 7.10 -3.42 7.48
N LEU A 331 8.01 -3.06 8.39
CA LEU A 331 8.19 -3.75 9.67
C LEU A 331 7.22 -3.30 10.75
N VAL A 332 6.93 -1.99 10.78
CA VAL A 332 6.19 -1.39 11.90
C VAL A 332 4.74 -1.11 11.56
N ASN A 333 4.37 -1.31 10.32
CA ASN A 333 2.99 -1.18 9.84
C ASN A 333 2.34 -2.55 9.66
N VAL A 334 1.06 -2.58 9.36
CA VAL A 334 0.28 -3.81 9.28
C VAL A 334 -0.01 -4.14 7.82
N SER A 335 0.55 -5.24 7.32
CA SER A 335 0.23 -5.77 5.99
C SER A 335 -0.92 -6.77 6.04
N VAL A 336 -1.79 -6.74 5.02
CA VAL A 336 -3.05 -7.48 5.01
C VAL A 336 -3.17 -8.35 3.77
N GLY A 337 -3.29 -9.67 3.99
CA GLY A 337 -3.64 -10.64 2.96
C GLY A 337 -5.16 -10.80 2.81
N ALA A 338 -5.57 -11.39 1.70
CA ALA A 338 -6.98 -11.63 1.38
C ALA A 338 -7.38 -13.09 1.52
N THR A 339 -8.62 -13.31 1.96
CA THR A 339 -9.27 -14.61 2.00
C THR A 339 -10.58 -14.59 1.20
N ASN A 340 -11.05 -15.77 0.82
CA ASN A 340 -12.26 -15.92 0.04
C ASN A 340 -13.52 -15.47 0.78
N GLY A 341 -14.41 -14.82 0.05
CA GLY A 341 -15.77 -14.53 0.49
C GLY A 341 -16.67 -15.76 0.43
N ALA A 342 -17.85 -15.66 1.09
CA ALA A 342 -18.86 -16.72 1.09
C ALA A 342 -19.74 -16.68 -0.16
N GLY A 343 -20.41 -17.81 -0.45
CA GLY A 343 -21.41 -17.90 -1.50
C GLY A 343 -20.85 -17.98 -2.92
N VAL A 344 -19.55 -18.15 -3.08
CA VAL A 344 -18.90 -18.34 -4.39
C VAL A 344 -18.67 -19.84 -4.61
N GLN A 345 -19.30 -20.38 -5.65
CA GLN A 345 -19.25 -21.82 -5.93
C GLN A 345 -17.81 -22.27 -6.21
N GLY A 346 -17.37 -23.35 -5.57
CA GLY A 346 -16.01 -23.90 -5.75
C GLY A 346 -14.90 -23.16 -5.01
N CYS A 347 -15.23 -22.10 -4.27
CA CYS A 347 -14.30 -21.44 -3.37
C CYS A 347 -14.63 -21.79 -1.92
N ILE A 348 -13.63 -22.24 -1.17
CA ILE A 348 -13.80 -22.49 0.27
C ILE A 348 -13.73 -21.15 0.98
N VAL A 349 -14.78 -20.81 1.73
CA VAL A 349 -14.84 -19.60 2.52
C VAL A 349 -13.69 -19.55 3.55
N ASP A 350 -13.12 -18.37 3.77
CA ASP A 350 -11.98 -18.13 4.66
C ASP A 350 -10.65 -18.77 4.24
N ALA A 351 -10.63 -19.55 3.20
CA ALA A 351 -9.36 -19.99 2.62
C ALA A 351 -8.60 -18.79 2.03
N PRO A 352 -7.25 -18.81 2.03
CA PRO A 352 -6.46 -17.79 1.37
C PRO A 352 -6.91 -17.61 -0.09
N ALA A 353 -7.24 -16.39 -0.48
CA ALA A 353 -7.64 -16.10 -1.85
C ALA A 353 -6.48 -16.37 -2.81
N ARG A 354 -6.77 -16.99 -3.97
CA ARG A 354 -5.74 -17.42 -4.93
C ARG A 354 -4.85 -16.29 -5.42
N TYR A 355 -5.39 -15.09 -5.51
CA TYR A 355 -4.68 -13.89 -5.96
C TYR A 355 -3.87 -13.22 -4.85
N SER A 356 -4.17 -13.48 -3.56
CA SER A 356 -3.49 -12.79 -2.46
C SER A 356 -2.01 -13.13 -2.43
N ARG A 357 -1.15 -12.12 -2.54
CA ARG A 357 0.28 -12.33 -2.43
C ARG A 357 0.67 -12.71 -1.01
N ARG A 358 1.84 -13.32 -0.82
CA ARG A 358 2.21 -14.01 0.41
C ARG A 358 3.64 -13.72 0.86
N GLY A 359 3.91 -14.05 2.11
CA GLY A 359 5.26 -14.13 2.68
C GLY A 359 6.06 -15.38 2.22
N PRO A 360 7.23 -15.57 2.80
CA PRO A 360 7.74 -14.79 3.93
C PRO A 360 8.14 -13.36 3.54
N GLY A 361 8.13 -12.47 4.50
CA GLY A 361 8.76 -11.16 4.36
C GLY A 361 10.28 -11.26 4.51
N VAL A 362 10.94 -10.10 4.59
CA VAL A 362 12.41 -10.01 4.67
C VAL A 362 12.94 -10.82 5.85
N ARG A 363 14.00 -11.58 5.62
CA ARG A 363 14.66 -12.49 6.58
C ARG A 363 13.71 -13.53 7.19
N GLY A 364 12.69 -13.94 6.46
CA GLY A 364 11.75 -14.96 6.90
C GLY A 364 10.72 -14.44 7.90
N SER A 365 10.51 -13.14 8.01
CA SER A 365 9.49 -12.54 8.86
C SER A 365 8.09 -13.02 8.45
N ILE A 366 7.19 -13.08 9.43
CA ILE A 366 5.78 -13.41 9.16
C ILE A 366 5.15 -12.22 8.47
N LYS A 367 4.76 -12.43 7.22
CA LYS A 367 3.99 -11.51 6.39
C LYS A 367 3.03 -12.31 5.49
N PRO A 368 1.88 -11.75 5.10
CA PRO A 368 1.30 -10.53 5.66
C PRO A 368 1.14 -10.64 7.20
N ASP A 369 0.93 -9.54 7.92
CA ASP A 369 0.74 -9.59 9.38
C ASP A 369 -0.59 -10.22 9.74
N VAL A 370 -1.66 -9.84 9.03
CA VAL A 370 -3.02 -10.36 9.22
C VAL A 370 -3.69 -10.63 7.88
N CYS A 371 -4.87 -11.23 7.93
CA CYS A 371 -5.74 -11.36 6.77
C CYS A 371 -7.14 -10.87 7.07
N HIS A 372 -7.88 -10.55 6.01
CA HIS A 372 -9.31 -10.30 6.09
C HIS A 372 -10.02 -10.80 4.82
N ILE A 373 -11.36 -10.81 4.83
CA ILE A 373 -12.13 -11.14 3.63
C ILE A 373 -11.82 -10.11 2.55
N GLY A 374 -11.29 -10.57 1.43
CA GLY A 374 -10.99 -9.74 0.26
C GLY A 374 -11.80 -10.13 -0.97
N GLY A 375 -12.75 -11.06 -0.81
CA GLY A 375 -13.52 -11.61 -1.91
C GLY A 375 -12.84 -12.81 -2.57
N ALA A 376 -13.64 -13.69 -3.16
CA ALA A 376 -13.16 -14.84 -3.91
C ALA A 376 -12.92 -14.49 -5.39
N ASP A 377 -12.00 -15.20 -5.99
CA ASP A 377 -11.72 -15.12 -7.42
C ASP A 377 -12.00 -16.44 -8.10
N ARG A 378 -12.99 -16.46 -8.97
CA ARG A 378 -13.34 -17.61 -9.80
C ARG A 378 -13.57 -17.18 -11.23
N ASP A 379 -12.94 -17.88 -12.15
CA ASP A 379 -13.04 -17.60 -13.57
C ASP A 379 -14.51 -17.62 -14.04
N GLY A 380 -14.95 -16.54 -14.66
CA GLY A 380 -16.29 -16.39 -15.20
C GLY A 380 -17.41 -16.12 -14.17
N ASP A 381 -17.15 -16.17 -12.87
CA ASP A 381 -18.13 -15.85 -11.83
C ASP A 381 -17.96 -14.38 -11.39
N PRO A 382 -18.98 -13.53 -11.60
CA PRO A 382 -18.93 -12.15 -11.14
C PRO A 382 -19.13 -12.00 -9.62
N ASN A 383 -19.63 -13.06 -8.96
CA ASN A 383 -19.81 -13.06 -7.51
C ASN A 383 -18.46 -13.26 -6.82
N THR A 384 -18.08 -12.32 -5.98
CA THR A 384 -16.85 -12.38 -5.18
C THR A 384 -17.14 -12.75 -3.72
N GLY A 385 -18.41 -12.78 -3.33
CA GLY A 385 -18.81 -12.93 -1.94
C GLY A 385 -18.49 -11.74 -1.05
N LEU A 386 -18.11 -10.60 -1.62
CA LEU A 386 -17.88 -9.34 -0.91
C LEU A 386 -18.46 -8.19 -1.72
N MET A 387 -19.32 -7.40 -1.08
CA MET A 387 -20.01 -6.27 -1.68
C MET A 387 -19.49 -4.95 -1.11
N SER A 388 -19.38 -3.95 -1.97
CA SER A 388 -19.09 -2.57 -1.61
C SER A 388 -19.92 -1.59 -2.47
N VAL A 389 -19.46 -0.36 -2.63
CA VAL A 389 -20.16 0.74 -3.31
C VAL A 389 -19.30 1.25 -4.45
N SER A 390 -19.86 1.37 -5.67
CA SER A 390 -19.21 1.99 -6.81
C SER A 390 -19.21 3.53 -6.73
N LYS A 391 -18.40 4.18 -7.54
CA LYS A 391 -18.37 5.65 -7.60
C LYS A 391 -19.72 6.27 -8.00
N GLU A 392 -20.55 5.55 -8.75
CA GLU A 392 -21.93 5.95 -9.06
C GLU A 392 -22.89 5.71 -7.88
N GLY A 393 -22.43 5.14 -6.78
CA GLY A 393 -23.23 4.86 -5.60
C GLY A 393 -24.09 3.59 -5.70
N MET A 394 -23.75 2.68 -6.58
CA MET A 394 -24.41 1.39 -6.76
C MET A 394 -23.71 0.30 -5.95
N LEU A 395 -24.40 -0.82 -5.68
CA LEU A 395 -23.76 -2.01 -5.13
C LEU A 395 -22.75 -2.57 -6.12
N ALA A 396 -21.57 -2.89 -5.65
CA ALA A 396 -20.50 -3.45 -6.45
C ALA A 396 -19.91 -4.70 -5.79
N ALA A 397 -19.77 -5.78 -6.55
CA ALA A 397 -19.00 -6.95 -6.10
C ALA A 397 -17.51 -6.64 -6.26
N VAL A 398 -16.76 -6.77 -5.18
CA VAL A 398 -15.34 -6.35 -5.13
C VAL A 398 -14.44 -7.50 -4.70
N LYS A 399 -13.17 -7.48 -5.14
CA LYS A 399 -12.14 -8.42 -4.71
C LYS A 399 -10.77 -7.77 -4.74
N GLY A 400 -9.87 -8.24 -3.88
CA GLY A 400 -8.48 -7.79 -3.79
C GLY A 400 -7.99 -7.70 -2.35
N THR A 401 -6.68 -7.71 -2.17
CA THR A 401 -6.06 -7.38 -0.88
C THR A 401 -6.36 -5.93 -0.47
N SER A 402 -6.58 -5.06 -1.45
CA SER A 402 -7.06 -3.68 -1.25
C SER A 402 -8.45 -3.61 -0.62
N MET A 403 -9.25 -4.67 -0.71
CA MET A 403 -10.58 -4.76 -0.08
C MET A 403 -10.50 -5.39 1.32
N ALA A 404 -9.49 -6.21 1.56
CA ALA A 404 -9.21 -6.77 2.88
C ALA A 404 -8.58 -5.73 3.83
N ALA A 405 -7.72 -4.86 3.32
CA ALA A 405 -7.01 -3.85 4.08
C ALA A 405 -7.92 -2.86 4.84
N PRO A 406 -8.98 -2.27 4.24
CA PRO A 406 -9.87 -1.35 4.95
C PRO A 406 -10.64 -2.02 6.10
N LEU A 407 -11.00 -3.29 5.97
CA LEU A 407 -11.67 -4.03 7.05
C LEU A 407 -10.73 -4.20 8.25
N ALA A 408 -9.47 -4.56 7.99
CA ALA A 408 -8.43 -4.64 9.01
C ALA A 408 -8.09 -3.25 9.59
N ALA A 409 -8.06 -2.21 8.76
CA ALA A 409 -7.80 -0.83 9.19
C ALA A 409 -8.91 -0.31 10.12
N LYS A 410 -10.18 -0.60 9.82
CA LYS A 410 -11.29 -0.21 10.67
C LYS A 410 -11.20 -0.85 12.04
N THR A 411 -10.87 -2.14 12.11
CA THR A 411 -10.68 -2.85 13.39
C THR A 411 -9.53 -2.23 14.21
N LEU A 412 -8.41 -1.91 13.56
CA LEU A 412 -7.29 -1.25 14.23
C LEU A 412 -7.68 0.15 14.75
N ALA A 413 -8.42 0.92 13.93
CA ALA A 413 -8.88 2.26 14.32
C ALA A 413 -9.94 2.22 15.44
N ALA A 414 -10.83 1.23 15.43
CA ALA A 414 -11.81 1.02 16.50
C ALA A 414 -11.10 0.64 17.82
N LEU A 415 -10.13 -0.26 17.74
CA LEU A 415 -9.32 -0.64 18.90
C LEU A 415 -8.55 0.55 19.47
N ASP A 416 -7.89 1.34 18.63
CA ASP A 416 -7.18 2.55 19.04
C ASP A 416 -8.12 3.57 19.72
N LEU A 417 -9.29 3.78 19.15
CA LEU A 417 -10.33 4.64 19.73
C LEU A 417 -10.78 4.16 21.12
N GLU A 418 -11.08 2.87 21.28
CA GLU A 418 -11.50 2.27 22.54
C GLU A 418 -10.37 2.28 23.59
N MET A 419 -9.11 2.26 23.16
CA MET A 419 -7.94 2.44 24.01
C MET A 419 -7.62 3.92 24.31
N GLY A 420 -8.51 4.83 23.92
CA GLY A 420 -8.43 6.26 24.21
C GLY A 420 -7.72 7.09 23.16
N GLY A 421 -7.26 6.53 22.05
CA GLY A 421 -6.67 7.26 20.92
C GLY A 421 -5.26 7.84 21.16
N HIS A 422 -4.64 7.50 22.30
CA HIS A 422 -3.32 8.02 22.69
C HIS A 422 -2.42 6.93 23.32
N ALA A 423 -2.87 5.69 23.32
CA ALA A 423 -2.02 4.56 23.72
C ALA A 423 -0.80 4.47 22.78
N PRO A 424 0.39 4.09 23.31
CA PRO A 424 1.56 3.89 22.44
C PRO A 424 1.24 2.97 21.27
N ARG A 425 1.70 3.33 20.10
CA ARG A 425 1.43 2.61 18.85
C ARG A 425 1.74 1.12 18.96
N GLU A 426 2.89 0.79 19.55
CA GLU A 426 3.36 -0.57 19.72
C GLU A 426 2.42 -1.39 20.64
N VAL A 427 1.80 -0.73 21.60
CA VAL A 427 0.84 -1.37 22.50
C VAL A 427 -0.46 -1.70 21.79
N VAL A 428 -1.01 -0.74 21.02
CA VAL A 428 -2.20 -0.97 20.21
C VAL A 428 -1.96 -2.11 19.22
N GLN A 429 -0.82 -2.10 18.52
CA GLN A 429 -0.45 -3.13 17.57
C GLN A 429 -0.26 -4.50 18.22
N ALA A 430 0.36 -4.55 19.39
CA ALA A 430 0.54 -5.80 20.13
C ALA A 430 -0.81 -6.41 20.52
N VAL A 431 -1.74 -5.61 21.03
CA VAL A 431 -3.11 -6.07 21.36
C VAL A 431 -3.84 -6.53 20.11
N TYR A 432 -3.75 -5.76 19.04
CA TYR A 432 -4.36 -6.08 17.75
C TYR A 432 -3.89 -7.44 17.23
N LEU A 433 -2.57 -7.67 17.17
CA LEU A 433 -2.00 -8.92 16.66
C LEU A 433 -2.21 -10.11 17.61
N HIS A 434 -2.15 -9.88 18.92
CA HIS A 434 -2.35 -10.95 19.91
C HIS A 434 -3.76 -11.53 19.86
N ASN A 435 -4.75 -10.72 19.54
CA ASN A 435 -6.16 -11.12 19.53
C ASN A 435 -6.64 -11.63 18.14
N THR A 436 -5.75 -11.95 17.26
CA THR A 436 -6.11 -12.58 15.99
C THR A 436 -6.50 -14.05 16.16
N TYR A 437 -7.24 -14.57 15.21
CA TYR A 437 -7.64 -15.98 15.20
C TYR A 437 -7.57 -16.57 13.79
N PHE A 438 -7.38 -17.88 13.73
CA PHE A 438 -7.47 -18.60 12.46
C PHE A 438 -8.90 -19.13 12.29
N ALA A 439 -9.50 -18.78 11.15
CA ALA A 439 -10.78 -19.36 10.74
C ALA A 439 -10.58 -20.74 10.10
N PRO A 440 -11.61 -21.62 10.08
CA PRO A 440 -11.58 -22.76 9.19
C PRO A 440 -11.34 -22.30 7.73
N PRO A 441 -10.55 -23.01 6.90
CA PRO A 441 -9.97 -24.33 7.11
C PRO A 441 -8.59 -24.35 7.79
N LEU A 442 -8.15 -23.24 8.39
CA LEU A 442 -6.78 -23.06 8.87
C LEU A 442 -6.58 -23.32 10.37
N THR A 443 -7.55 -23.96 11.02
CA THR A 443 -7.53 -24.16 12.49
C THR A 443 -6.61 -25.27 13.00
N GLY A 444 -6.24 -26.23 12.15
CA GLY A 444 -5.32 -27.33 12.51
C GLY A 444 -3.89 -26.83 12.78
N MET A 445 -3.18 -27.48 13.74
CA MET A 445 -1.85 -27.02 14.15
C MET A 445 -0.83 -26.95 13.00
N GLN A 446 -0.79 -27.98 12.13
CA GLN A 446 0.07 -27.96 10.94
C GLN A 446 -0.36 -26.91 9.93
N ALA A 447 -1.67 -26.78 9.71
CA ALA A 447 -2.21 -25.75 8.82
C ALA A 447 -1.84 -24.34 9.32
N LYS A 448 -1.98 -24.05 10.61
CA LYS A 448 -1.58 -22.75 11.20
C LYS A 448 -0.12 -22.40 10.94
N ARG A 449 0.79 -23.37 11.15
CA ARG A 449 2.22 -23.11 10.96
C ARG A 449 2.57 -22.78 9.52
N THR A 450 2.03 -23.54 8.58
CA THR A 450 2.30 -23.37 7.14
C THR A 450 1.53 -22.16 6.59
N ALA A 451 0.30 -21.94 7.05
CA ALA A 451 -0.55 -20.85 6.56
C ALA A 451 -0.08 -19.44 6.99
N ARG A 452 0.83 -19.31 7.96
CA ARG A 452 1.33 -18.00 8.40
C ARG A 452 1.90 -17.14 7.28
N HIS A 453 2.48 -17.75 6.25
CA HIS A 453 2.94 -17.01 5.09
C HIS A 453 1.80 -16.61 4.12
N LEU A 454 0.61 -17.17 4.28
CA LEU A 454 -0.56 -16.85 3.46
C LEU A 454 -1.49 -15.85 4.15
N VAL A 455 -1.63 -15.95 5.48
CA VAL A 455 -2.64 -15.22 6.25
C VAL A 455 -2.08 -14.57 7.52
N GLY A 456 -0.77 -14.58 7.72
CA GLY A 456 -0.12 -14.00 8.88
C GLY A 456 -0.56 -14.63 10.20
N PHE A 457 -0.90 -13.79 11.17
CA PHE A 457 -1.45 -14.21 12.46
C PHE A 457 -2.94 -14.57 12.39
N GLY A 458 -3.59 -14.39 11.23
CA GLY A 458 -5.01 -14.68 11.00
C GLY A 458 -5.88 -13.43 10.96
N TYR A 459 -7.15 -13.58 11.27
CA TYR A 459 -8.12 -12.49 11.29
C TYR A 459 -8.02 -11.68 12.58
N PRO A 460 -7.98 -10.36 12.52
CA PRO A 460 -8.20 -9.54 13.71
C PRO A 460 -9.64 -9.73 14.21
N ARG A 461 -9.83 -9.81 15.53
CA ARG A 461 -11.16 -9.81 16.13
C ARG A 461 -11.71 -8.39 16.15
N PRO A 462 -13.02 -8.19 15.97
CA PRO A 462 -13.63 -6.92 16.24
C PRO A 462 -13.22 -6.34 17.61
N SER A 463 -13.06 -5.03 17.69
CA SER A 463 -12.54 -4.34 18.89
C SER A 463 -13.29 -4.68 20.15
N ALA A 464 -14.62 -4.72 20.10
CA ALA A 464 -15.48 -5.12 21.22
C ALA A 464 -15.21 -6.55 21.72
N GLN A 465 -14.78 -7.47 20.84
CA GLN A 465 -14.39 -8.83 21.24
C GLN A 465 -12.95 -8.88 21.77
N THR A 466 -12.07 -8.03 21.23
CA THR A 466 -10.67 -7.94 21.63
C THR A 466 -10.53 -7.44 23.07
N LEU A 467 -11.34 -6.46 23.46
CA LEU A 467 -11.33 -5.86 24.78
C LEU A 467 -12.26 -6.53 25.79
N GLN A 468 -13.01 -7.55 25.39
CA GLN A 468 -13.71 -8.45 26.31
C GLN A 468 -12.68 -9.36 27.00
N LEU A 469 -12.04 -8.81 28.00
CA LEU A 469 -10.95 -9.42 28.74
C LEU A 469 -11.38 -10.67 29.50
N ASP A 470 -10.68 -11.76 29.25
CA ASP A 470 -10.56 -12.74 30.27
C ASP A 470 -9.68 -12.17 31.42
N ARG A 471 -9.89 -12.65 32.65
CA ARG A 471 -9.25 -12.11 33.87
C ARG A 471 -7.71 -12.12 33.86
N HIS A 472 -7.08 -12.84 32.95
CA HIS A 472 -5.63 -12.99 32.82
C HIS A 472 -4.97 -11.91 32.01
N THR A 473 -5.66 -11.32 31.05
CA THR A 473 -5.14 -10.25 30.18
C THR A 473 -5.04 -8.91 30.91
N PHE A 474 -5.93 -8.66 31.89
CA PHE A 474 -5.99 -7.38 32.62
C PHE A 474 -4.79 -7.15 33.55
N GLY A 475 -4.24 -8.18 34.17
CA GLY A 475 -3.11 -8.06 35.10
C GLY A 475 -1.80 -7.65 34.42
N TRP A 476 -1.64 -7.92 33.14
CA TRP A 476 -0.44 -7.57 32.38
C TRP A 476 -0.42 -6.09 31.98
N TRP A 477 -1.57 -5.52 31.66
CA TRP A 477 -1.70 -4.14 31.19
C TRP A 477 -1.40 -3.10 32.26
N CYS A 478 -1.84 -3.33 33.49
CA CYS A 478 -1.56 -2.41 34.62
C CYS A 478 -0.07 -2.35 34.98
N THR A 479 0.70 -3.39 34.70
CA THR A 479 2.14 -3.44 35.02
C THR A 479 2.99 -2.68 33.99
N ILE A 480 2.59 -2.64 32.72
CA ILE A 480 3.30 -1.91 31.66
C ILE A 480 2.98 -0.41 31.70
N ALA A 481 1.78 -0.04 32.06
CA ALA A 481 1.37 1.37 32.17
C ALA A 481 1.95 2.09 33.40
N CYS A 482 2.49 1.35 34.38
CA CYS A 482 3.08 1.90 35.58
C CYS A 482 4.62 1.89 35.58
N MET A 483 5.27 1.42 34.53
CA MET A 483 6.71 1.53 34.28
C MET A 483 6.99 2.58 33.21
#